data_b9f45c44640e5dc4d3dd51298141799a
#
_entry.id   b9f45c44640e5dc4d3dd51298141799a
#
_cell.length_a   1.000
_cell.length_b   1.000
_cell.length_c   1.000
_cell.angle_alpha   90.00
_cell.angle_beta   90.00
_cell.angle_gamma   90.00
#
_symmetry.space_group_name_H-M   'P 1'
#
loop_
_entity.id
_entity.type
_entity.pdbx_description
1 polymer ?
#
loop_
_entity_poly.entity_id
_entity_poly.type
_entity_poly.pdbx_seq_one_letter_code
_entity_poly.pdbx_strand_id
1 'polypeptide(L)'
;MKILIGADTYPPDINGLATFSRRLARGLAAHGHEVHVLSASTTGPRVTEYDGSVVVHRIRSLRYPFHRSLRFAAPWLATPEAERLIARLRPDVVHVQSHLVIGRGLAKAARRAAVPLVATNHFMPENVLGYTPFPNWMKPYVGRFAWHDLASVFGHAELITAPTERAVQLLQDATGLRAEPVSNGIDSERYWQAAEQAAASPAADPTILFVGRLDPEKRVDELIKAYARLPRAVGARLEIVGDGDQRPMLERLAVDLDVGDRVVFRGRVGDDDLLEAYGRSSVFCMPGIAELQSIVTLEAMSAGKPVVAANAMALPHLVHSGHNGWLYTPGDIGELALRLSALITDPDLCRRMGGHSREIVARHDFGATLDRFEQIYHQVGSRTPVLLRAA
;
A
#
# COMPACT_ATOMS: atom_id res chain seq x y z
N MET A 1 -3.62 22.89 12.46
CA MET A 1 -2.17 22.69 12.58
C MET A 1 -1.51 22.83 11.21
N LYS A 2 -0.21 23.13 11.18
CA LYS A 2 0.60 23.08 9.97
C LYS A 2 1.42 21.78 9.97
N ILE A 3 1.16 20.93 9.00
CA ILE A 3 1.70 19.56 8.94
C ILE A 3 2.61 19.43 7.71
N LEU A 4 3.84 18.91 7.92
CA LEU A 4 4.77 18.62 6.82
C LEU A 4 4.97 17.11 6.71
N ILE A 5 4.45 16.53 5.64
CA ILE A 5 4.55 15.09 5.34
C ILE A 5 5.74 14.85 4.40
N GLY A 6 6.58 13.87 4.72
CA GLY A 6 7.67 13.39 3.88
C GLY A 6 7.37 12.04 3.27
N ALA A 7 7.32 11.97 1.95
CA ALA A 7 7.07 10.73 1.22
C ALA A 7 8.06 10.58 0.06
N ASP A 8 8.81 9.48 0.04
CA ASP A 8 9.77 9.23 -1.05
C ASP A 8 9.07 9.00 -2.39
N THR A 9 7.83 8.50 -2.37
CA THR A 9 6.92 8.42 -3.52
C THR A 9 5.60 9.10 -3.18
N TYR A 10 5.08 9.86 -4.15
CA TYR A 10 3.78 10.55 -4.08
C TYR A 10 3.18 10.59 -5.50
N PRO A 11 1.87 10.55 -5.69
CA PRO A 11 1.29 10.53 -7.02
C PRO A 11 1.93 11.55 -7.97
N PRO A 12 2.13 11.18 -9.25
CA PRO A 12 1.54 10.04 -9.99
C PRO A 12 2.22 8.67 -9.79
N ASP A 13 3.15 8.51 -8.83
CA ASP A 13 3.71 7.20 -8.50
C ASP A 13 2.60 6.28 -8.00
N ILE A 14 2.59 5.01 -8.47
CA ILE A 14 1.55 4.03 -8.13
C ILE A 14 2.13 2.96 -7.20
N ASN A 15 1.95 3.16 -5.91
CA ASN A 15 2.25 2.18 -4.86
C ASN A 15 1.48 2.53 -3.57
N GLY A 16 1.42 1.60 -2.63
CA GLY A 16 0.67 1.76 -1.38
C GLY A 16 1.08 2.98 -0.55
N LEU A 17 2.38 3.29 -0.48
CA LEU A 17 2.89 4.45 0.23
C LEU A 17 2.41 5.77 -0.41
N ALA A 18 2.51 5.88 -1.74
CA ALA A 18 2.06 7.07 -2.47
C ALA A 18 0.55 7.28 -2.32
N THR A 19 -0.24 6.21 -2.47
CA THR A 19 -1.70 6.25 -2.31
C THR A 19 -2.09 6.66 -0.89
N PHE A 20 -1.50 6.04 0.13
CA PHE A 20 -1.77 6.38 1.52
C PHE A 20 -1.36 7.82 1.84
N SER A 21 -0.14 8.24 1.47
CA SER A 21 0.36 9.59 1.74
C SER A 21 -0.54 10.66 1.15
N ARG A 22 -1.06 10.46 -0.07
CA ARG A 22 -2.02 11.38 -0.70
C ARG A 22 -3.34 11.43 0.04
N ARG A 23 -3.89 10.26 0.37
CA ARG A 23 -5.18 10.18 1.09
C ARG A 23 -5.07 10.86 2.45
N LEU A 24 -4.01 10.59 3.20
CA LEU A 24 -3.73 11.22 4.49
C LEU A 24 -3.60 12.74 4.33
N ALA A 25 -2.79 13.22 3.38
CA ALA A 25 -2.58 14.66 3.18
C ALA A 25 -3.88 15.38 2.82
N ARG A 26 -4.68 14.82 1.88
CA ARG A 26 -5.96 15.39 1.47
C ARG A 26 -7.01 15.35 2.59
N GLY A 27 -7.08 14.25 3.35
CA GLY A 27 -8.01 14.13 4.46
C GLY A 27 -7.71 15.14 5.56
N LEU A 28 -6.46 15.28 5.97
CA LEU A 28 -6.04 16.29 6.95
C LEU A 28 -6.31 17.72 6.46
N ALA A 29 -6.09 17.99 5.15
CA ALA A 29 -6.40 19.29 4.58
C ALA A 29 -7.91 19.57 4.56
N ALA A 30 -8.75 18.55 4.32
CA ALA A 30 -10.22 18.65 4.41
C ALA A 30 -10.69 18.91 5.87
N HIS A 31 -9.94 18.44 6.87
CA HIS A 31 -10.17 18.74 8.28
C HIS A 31 -9.65 20.13 8.70
N GLY A 32 -9.19 20.96 7.74
CA GLY A 32 -8.79 22.34 8.00
C GLY A 32 -7.34 22.53 8.42
N HIS A 33 -6.47 21.52 8.25
CA HIS A 33 -5.05 21.66 8.48
C HIS A 33 -4.33 22.27 7.25
N GLU A 34 -3.28 23.05 7.49
CA GLU A 34 -2.35 23.50 6.44
C GLU A 34 -1.36 22.35 6.19
N VAL A 35 -1.52 21.64 5.05
CA VAL A 35 -0.75 20.43 4.75
C VAL A 35 0.22 20.67 3.60
N HIS A 36 1.49 20.37 3.87
CA HIS A 36 2.57 20.37 2.90
C HIS A 36 3.15 18.97 2.74
N VAL A 37 3.50 18.60 1.53
CA VAL A 37 4.18 17.33 1.23
C VAL A 37 5.54 17.62 0.62
N LEU A 38 6.59 16.96 1.10
CA LEU A 38 7.91 16.92 0.47
C LEU A 38 8.10 15.57 -0.22
N SER A 39 8.37 15.58 -1.53
CA SER A 39 8.57 14.34 -2.30
C SER A 39 9.58 14.53 -3.44
N ALA A 40 9.95 13.42 -4.11
CA ALA A 40 10.81 13.46 -5.28
C ALA A 40 10.07 14.02 -6.50
N SER A 41 10.78 14.78 -7.37
CA SER A 41 10.21 15.24 -8.63
C SER A 41 9.99 14.07 -9.60
N THR A 42 8.85 14.06 -10.26
CA THR A 42 8.50 13.05 -11.27
C THR A 42 9.13 13.36 -12.64
N THR A 43 9.49 14.62 -12.88
CA THR A 43 10.09 15.08 -14.14
C THR A 43 11.60 15.33 -14.07
N GLY A 44 12.14 15.46 -12.85
CA GLY A 44 13.56 15.72 -12.58
C GLY A 44 13.82 17.05 -11.90
N PRO A 45 13.41 18.21 -12.45
CA PRO A 45 13.59 19.51 -11.84
C PRO A 45 12.77 19.69 -10.55
N ARG A 46 13.21 20.65 -9.72
CA ARG A 46 12.42 21.10 -8.57
C ARG A 46 11.17 21.85 -9.05
N VAL A 47 10.03 21.55 -8.43
CA VAL A 47 8.76 22.22 -8.70
C VAL A 47 7.88 22.24 -7.45
N THR A 48 6.98 23.21 -7.35
CA THR A 48 5.90 23.21 -6.36
C THR A 48 4.58 23.03 -7.11
N GLU A 49 3.80 22.07 -6.69
CA GLU A 49 2.52 21.66 -7.27
C GLU A 49 1.42 21.74 -6.22
N TYR A 50 0.17 21.66 -6.67
CA TYR A 50 -1.00 21.59 -5.80
C TYR A 50 -1.77 20.30 -6.06
N ASP A 51 -2.14 19.61 -5.00
CA ASP A 51 -3.03 18.44 -5.04
C ASP A 51 -4.30 18.76 -4.22
N GLY A 52 -5.25 19.47 -4.84
CA GLY A 52 -6.33 20.17 -4.15
C GLY A 52 -5.78 21.28 -3.28
N SER A 53 -6.08 21.28 -1.99
CA SER A 53 -5.56 22.24 -0.99
C SER A 53 -4.17 21.89 -0.43
N VAL A 54 -3.62 20.72 -0.79
CA VAL A 54 -2.28 20.28 -0.35
C VAL A 54 -1.20 20.90 -1.22
N VAL A 55 -0.16 21.48 -0.60
CA VAL A 55 1.00 22.03 -1.32
C VAL A 55 2.10 20.97 -1.41
N VAL A 56 2.44 20.53 -2.62
CA VAL A 56 3.45 19.50 -2.86
C VAL A 56 4.76 20.13 -3.32
N HIS A 57 5.79 20.00 -2.50
CA HIS A 57 7.15 20.45 -2.79
C HIS A 57 7.95 19.31 -3.39
N ARG A 58 8.19 19.35 -4.70
CA ARG A 58 9.00 18.36 -5.40
C ARG A 58 10.46 18.80 -5.43
N ILE A 59 11.35 18.02 -4.83
CA ILE A 59 12.80 18.26 -4.93
C ILE A 59 13.39 17.56 -6.15
N ARG A 60 14.54 18.05 -6.61
CA ARG A 60 15.24 17.48 -7.76
C ARG A 60 15.46 15.97 -7.57
N SER A 61 15.15 15.22 -8.63
CA SER A 61 15.24 13.77 -8.65
C SER A 61 16.15 13.27 -9.78
N LEU A 62 16.68 12.06 -9.59
CA LEU A 62 17.46 11.31 -10.55
C LEU A 62 16.69 10.06 -10.97
N ARG A 63 16.94 9.57 -12.18
CA ARG A 63 16.40 8.28 -12.62
C ARG A 63 17.10 7.14 -11.90
N TYR A 64 16.33 6.15 -11.46
CA TYR A 64 16.92 4.95 -10.88
C TYR A 64 17.54 4.08 -12.01
N PRO A 65 18.83 3.69 -11.92
CA PRO A 65 19.51 3.04 -13.03
C PRO A 65 18.92 1.68 -13.43
N PHE A 66 18.32 0.98 -12.46
CA PHE A 66 17.84 -0.40 -12.65
C PHE A 66 16.31 -0.50 -12.80
N HIS A 67 15.59 0.63 -12.89
CA HIS A 67 14.13 0.64 -13.06
C HIS A 67 13.70 1.81 -13.95
N ARG A 68 12.99 1.53 -15.05
CA ARG A 68 12.70 2.50 -16.12
C ARG A 68 11.83 3.67 -15.68
N SER A 69 10.90 3.46 -14.77
CA SER A 69 9.91 4.47 -14.32
C SER A 69 10.21 5.05 -12.93
N LEU A 70 11.13 4.46 -12.15
CA LEU A 70 11.40 4.91 -10.81
C LEU A 70 12.39 6.08 -10.79
N ARG A 71 12.07 7.09 -9.99
CA ARG A 71 12.95 8.23 -9.70
C ARG A 71 13.15 8.31 -8.19
N PHE A 72 14.29 8.83 -7.77
CA PHE A 72 14.59 9.08 -6.37
C PHE A 72 15.12 10.49 -6.17
N ALA A 73 14.86 11.09 -5.03
CA ALA A 73 15.42 12.38 -4.67
C ALA A 73 16.95 12.31 -4.60
N ALA A 74 17.63 13.37 -5.03
CA ALA A 74 19.08 13.47 -4.90
C ALA A 74 19.45 13.50 -3.40
N PRO A 75 20.18 12.51 -2.85
CA PRO A 75 20.35 12.37 -1.39
C PRO A 75 21.01 13.59 -0.73
N TRP A 76 21.94 14.23 -1.44
CA TRP A 76 22.64 15.43 -0.95
C TRP A 76 21.77 16.69 -0.93
N LEU A 77 20.61 16.69 -1.60
CA LEU A 77 19.66 17.80 -1.59
C LEU A 77 18.54 17.63 -0.57
N ALA A 78 18.26 16.40 -0.13
CA ALA A 78 17.10 16.12 0.72
C ALA A 78 17.15 16.86 2.06
N THR A 79 18.27 16.78 2.79
CA THR A 79 18.40 17.47 4.07
C THR A 79 18.41 19.00 3.94
N PRO A 80 19.19 19.64 3.04
CA PRO A 80 19.14 21.10 2.87
C PRO A 80 17.76 21.62 2.44
N GLU A 81 17.05 20.92 1.57
CA GLU A 81 15.70 21.32 1.18
C GLU A 81 14.70 21.16 2.34
N ALA A 82 14.81 20.08 3.11
CA ALA A 82 13.99 19.88 4.30
C ALA A 82 14.24 20.98 5.35
N GLU A 83 15.48 21.36 5.61
CA GLU A 83 15.84 22.45 6.52
C GLU A 83 15.27 23.79 6.07
N ARG A 84 15.42 24.13 4.78
CA ARG A 84 14.83 25.36 4.21
C ARG A 84 13.32 25.37 4.34
N LEU A 85 12.68 24.22 4.08
CA LEU A 85 11.24 24.10 4.14
C LEU A 85 10.71 24.25 5.56
N ILE A 86 11.34 23.57 6.53
CA ILE A 86 10.99 23.68 7.95
C ILE A 86 11.20 25.12 8.46
N ALA A 87 12.31 25.78 8.13
CA ALA A 87 12.57 27.16 8.53
C ALA A 87 11.52 28.14 7.95
N ARG A 88 11.06 27.91 6.72
CA ARG A 88 10.07 28.75 6.04
C ARG A 88 8.67 28.50 6.56
N LEU A 89 8.26 27.23 6.67
CA LEU A 89 6.90 26.83 7.03
C LEU A 89 6.65 26.88 8.53
N ARG A 90 7.65 26.57 9.34
CA ARG A 90 7.54 26.37 10.79
C ARG A 90 6.39 25.40 11.13
N PRO A 91 6.46 24.15 10.64
CA PRO A 91 5.39 23.19 10.86
C PRO A 91 5.27 22.84 12.35
N ASP A 92 4.05 22.55 12.79
CA ASP A 92 3.76 22.07 14.14
C ASP A 92 4.24 20.62 14.33
N VAL A 93 4.23 19.83 13.25
CA VAL A 93 4.67 18.44 13.22
C VAL A 93 5.24 18.06 11.86
N VAL A 94 6.24 17.20 11.86
CA VAL A 94 6.77 16.51 10.66
C VAL A 94 6.34 15.05 10.74
N HIS A 95 5.81 14.51 9.64
CA HIS A 95 5.43 13.11 9.54
C HIS A 95 6.13 12.45 8.35
N VAL A 96 7.04 11.49 8.60
CA VAL A 96 7.75 10.77 7.55
C VAL A 96 7.12 9.41 7.28
N GLN A 97 6.92 9.10 5.99
CA GLN A 97 6.26 7.87 5.52
C GLN A 97 7.27 6.77 5.14
N SER A 98 8.56 7.07 5.23
CA SER A 98 9.65 6.12 4.97
C SER A 98 10.95 6.61 5.62
N HIS A 99 11.94 5.73 5.73
CA HIS A 99 13.29 6.04 6.20
C HIS A 99 14.26 6.39 5.08
N LEU A 100 13.82 6.35 3.83
CA LEU A 100 14.66 6.53 2.65
C LEU A 100 15.13 8.00 2.52
N VAL A 101 15.38 8.46 1.33
CA VAL A 101 16.06 9.75 1.07
C VAL A 101 15.29 10.94 1.64
N ILE A 102 14.00 11.05 1.33
CA ILE A 102 13.15 12.16 1.79
C ILE A 102 12.91 12.06 3.31
N GLY A 103 12.48 10.88 3.77
CA GLY A 103 12.20 10.68 5.18
C GLY A 103 13.43 10.92 6.06
N ARG A 104 14.59 10.43 5.64
CA ARG A 104 15.89 10.69 6.32
C ARG A 104 16.23 12.16 6.37
N GLY A 105 16.06 12.86 5.24
CA GLY A 105 16.35 14.29 5.17
C GLY A 105 15.48 15.10 6.11
N LEU A 106 14.16 14.80 6.12
CA LEU A 106 13.20 15.44 7.02
C LEU A 106 13.42 15.08 8.49
N ALA A 107 13.71 13.82 8.82
CA ALA A 107 13.97 13.41 10.20
C ALA A 107 15.19 14.15 10.78
N LYS A 108 16.28 14.28 9.99
CA LYS A 108 17.46 15.08 10.39
C LYS A 108 17.12 16.56 10.59
N ALA A 109 16.37 17.14 9.66
CA ALA A 109 16.01 18.55 9.70
C ALA A 109 15.03 18.84 10.86
N ALA A 110 14.03 18.01 11.10
CA ALA A 110 13.08 18.11 12.21
C ALA A 110 13.81 18.06 13.56
N ARG A 111 14.73 17.08 13.74
CA ARG A 111 15.54 16.98 14.95
C ARG A 111 16.39 18.24 15.21
N ARG A 112 17.03 18.81 14.18
CA ARG A 112 17.84 20.03 14.31
C ARG A 112 17.01 21.26 14.65
N ALA A 113 15.80 21.30 14.13
CA ALA A 113 14.85 22.40 14.37
C ALA A 113 13.96 22.19 15.61
N ALA A 114 14.14 21.08 16.34
CA ALA A 114 13.30 20.67 17.47
C ALA A 114 11.81 20.66 17.14
N VAL A 115 11.44 20.24 15.92
CA VAL A 115 10.07 20.04 15.49
C VAL A 115 9.67 18.58 15.76
N PRO A 116 8.50 18.32 16.39
CA PRO A 116 8.01 16.98 16.66
C PRO A 116 7.97 16.10 15.41
N LEU A 117 8.45 14.86 15.52
CA LEU A 117 8.55 13.91 14.42
C LEU A 117 7.69 12.68 14.68
N VAL A 118 6.81 12.36 13.74
CA VAL A 118 6.08 11.09 13.63
C VAL A 118 6.63 10.30 12.45
N ALA A 119 6.69 8.98 12.56
CA ALA A 119 7.12 8.10 11.48
C ALA A 119 6.11 6.98 11.25
N THR A 120 5.76 6.71 9.99
CA THR A 120 4.95 5.53 9.63
C THR A 120 5.76 4.56 8.80
N ASN A 121 5.78 3.30 9.21
CA ASN A 121 6.48 2.25 8.49
C ASN A 121 5.59 1.62 7.42
N HIS A 122 5.95 1.85 6.15
CA HIS A 122 5.41 1.16 4.99
C HIS A 122 6.45 0.26 4.30
N PHE A 123 7.62 0.12 4.90
CA PHE A 123 8.75 -0.57 4.31
C PHE A 123 8.85 -2.01 4.79
N MET A 124 9.11 -2.90 3.83
CA MET A 124 9.61 -4.26 4.02
C MET A 124 10.81 -4.48 3.10
N PRO A 125 11.91 -5.06 3.60
CA PRO A 125 13.07 -5.39 2.75
C PRO A 125 12.69 -6.25 1.55
N GLU A 126 11.76 -7.18 1.70
CA GLU A 126 11.28 -8.09 0.66
C GLU A 126 10.73 -7.36 -0.56
N ASN A 127 10.12 -6.19 -0.36
CA ASN A 127 9.58 -5.36 -1.44
C ASN A 127 10.67 -4.69 -2.29
N VAL A 128 11.90 -4.67 -1.82
CA VAL A 128 13.03 -4.01 -2.49
C VAL A 128 14.09 -5.02 -2.95
N LEU A 129 14.28 -6.11 -2.20
CA LEU A 129 15.30 -7.11 -2.48
C LEU A 129 15.11 -7.84 -3.82
N GLY A 130 13.85 -7.91 -4.31
CA GLY A 130 13.53 -8.45 -5.63
C GLY A 130 14.13 -7.65 -6.80
N TYR A 131 14.34 -6.34 -6.61
CA TYR A 131 14.88 -5.41 -7.63
C TYR A 131 16.39 -5.16 -7.49
N THR A 132 17.05 -5.82 -6.54
CA THR A 132 18.48 -5.64 -6.35
C THR A 132 19.26 -6.70 -7.09
N PRO A 133 20.41 -6.37 -7.69
CA PRO A 133 21.28 -7.33 -8.39
C PRO A 133 22.07 -8.24 -7.42
N PHE A 134 21.69 -8.24 -6.13
CA PHE A 134 22.40 -9.03 -5.13
C PHE A 134 22.10 -10.53 -5.24
N PRO A 135 23.13 -11.39 -5.16
CA PRO A 135 22.95 -12.84 -5.07
C PRO A 135 22.07 -13.24 -3.88
N ASN A 136 21.34 -14.35 -3.99
CA ASN A 136 20.40 -14.78 -2.96
C ASN A 136 21.05 -14.95 -1.57
N TRP A 137 22.31 -15.36 -1.50
CA TRP A 137 23.02 -15.50 -0.23
C TRP A 137 23.29 -14.16 0.49
N MET A 138 23.34 -13.03 -0.24
CA MET A 138 23.51 -11.69 0.33
C MET A 138 22.20 -11.08 0.83
N LYS A 139 21.05 -11.48 0.30
CA LYS A 139 19.74 -10.87 0.60
C LYS A 139 19.43 -10.77 2.11
N PRO A 140 19.72 -11.80 2.95
CA PRO A 140 19.50 -11.68 4.39
C PRO A 140 20.35 -10.61 5.07
N TYR A 141 21.59 -10.40 4.61
CA TYR A 141 22.47 -9.36 5.15
C TYR A 141 21.99 -7.96 4.75
N VAL A 142 21.59 -7.81 3.47
CA VAL A 142 21.01 -6.55 2.97
C VAL A 142 19.70 -6.23 3.69
N GLY A 143 18.86 -7.22 3.96
CA GLY A 143 17.64 -7.05 4.73
C GLY A 143 17.90 -6.58 6.16
N ARG A 144 18.86 -7.18 6.86
CA ARG A 144 19.27 -6.74 8.19
C ARG A 144 19.84 -5.32 8.19
N PHE A 145 20.66 -4.99 7.19
CA PHE A 145 21.17 -3.64 7.02
C PHE A 145 20.02 -2.64 6.79
N ALA A 146 19.03 -2.98 5.95
CA ALA A 146 17.89 -2.11 5.70
C ALA A 146 17.05 -1.85 6.96
N TRP A 147 16.85 -2.85 7.82
CA TRP A 147 16.19 -2.68 9.12
C TRP A 147 17.01 -1.83 10.08
N HIS A 148 18.32 -2.03 10.14
CA HIS A 148 19.20 -1.19 10.96
C HIS A 148 19.20 0.26 10.48
N ASP A 149 19.22 0.45 9.17
CA ASP A 149 19.14 1.77 8.54
C ASP A 149 17.81 2.47 8.88
N LEU A 150 16.69 1.76 8.79
CA LEU A 150 15.38 2.25 9.22
C LEU A 150 15.40 2.66 10.70
N ALA A 151 15.94 1.80 11.57
CA ALA A 151 16.04 2.09 13.00
C ALA A 151 16.83 3.36 13.29
N SER A 152 17.89 3.63 12.52
CA SER A 152 18.70 4.85 12.66
C SER A 152 17.92 6.14 12.34
N VAL A 153 16.90 6.06 11.51
CA VAL A 153 16.03 7.20 11.13
C VAL A 153 14.81 7.31 12.04
N PHE A 154 14.08 6.21 12.20
CA PHE A 154 12.83 6.18 12.95
C PHE A 154 13.03 6.27 14.46
N GLY A 155 14.21 5.87 14.97
CA GLY A 155 14.57 6.03 16.39
C GLY A 155 14.63 7.49 16.87
N HIS A 156 14.49 8.46 15.98
CA HIS A 156 14.37 9.88 16.33
C HIS A 156 12.91 10.38 16.41
N ALA A 157 11.94 9.53 16.03
CA ALA A 157 10.52 9.89 16.10
C ALA A 157 9.99 9.78 17.53
N GLU A 158 9.15 10.72 17.94
CA GLU A 158 8.42 10.70 19.21
C GLU A 158 7.36 9.59 19.23
N LEU A 159 6.83 9.23 18.04
CA LEU A 159 5.89 8.16 17.87
C LEU A 159 6.08 7.52 16.49
N ILE A 160 6.06 6.18 16.48
CA ILE A 160 6.14 5.38 15.26
C ILE A 160 4.83 4.62 15.08
N THR A 161 4.33 4.56 13.85
CA THR A 161 3.16 3.77 13.50
C THR A 161 3.48 2.73 12.41
N ALA A 162 2.67 1.69 12.33
CA ALA A 162 2.67 0.74 11.24
C ALA A 162 1.22 0.28 10.95
N PRO A 163 0.88 -0.19 9.74
CA PRO A 163 -0.51 -0.33 9.33
C PRO A 163 -1.27 -1.48 10.00
N THR A 164 -0.58 -2.43 10.60
CA THR A 164 -1.20 -3.59 11.28
C THR A 164 -0.37 -4.02 12.49
N GLU A 165 -0.98 -4.77 13.42
CA GLU A 165 -0.30 -5.43 14.54
C GLU A 165 0.89 -6.28 14.05
N ARG A 166 0.72 -7.01 12.94
CA ARG A 166 1.80 -7.81 12.34
C ARG A 166 2.95 -6.95 11.84
N ALA A 167 2.65 -5.81 11.24
CA ALA A 167 3.68 -4.86 10.80
C ALA A 167 4.43 -4.22 11.98
N VAL A 168 3.72 -3.94 13.08
CA VAL A 168 4.32 -3.51 14.35
C VAL A 168 5.26 -4.58 14.90
N GLN A 169 4.81 -5.82 14.97
CA GLN A 169 5.62 -6.94 15.47
C GLN A 169 6.89 -7.13 14.63
N LEU A 170 6.78 -7.11 13.29
CA LEU A 170 7.93 -7.22 12.39
C LEU A 170 8.94 -6.09 12.61
N LEU A 171 8.46 -4.87 12.75
CA LEU A 171 9.31 -3.71 13.04
C LEU A 171 10.04 -3.89 14.38
N GLN A 172 9.30 -4.27 15.42
CA GLN A 172 9.85 -4.45 16.77
C GLN A 172 10.88 -5.58 16.83
N ASP A 173 10.58 -6.73 16.20
CA ASP A 173 11.49 -7.89 16.15
C ASP A 173 12.79 -7.53 15.41
N ALA A 174 12.67 -6.75 14.33
CA ALA A 174 13.82 -6.41 13.49
C ALA A 174 14.68 -5.25 14.04
N THR A 175 14.09 -4.33 14.80
CA THR A 175 14.73 -3.05 15.16
C THR A 175 14.77 -2.75 16.67
N GLY A 176 13.92 -3.42 17.46
CA GLY A 176 13.68 -3.09 18.88
C GLY A 176 12.81 -1.83 19.09
N LEU A 177 12.41 -1.12 18.05
CA LEU A 177 11.59 0.09 18.16
C LEU A 177 10.14 -0.26 18.47
N ARG A 178 9.52 0.52 19.35
CA ARG A 178 8.08 0.41 19.64
C ARG A 178 7.29 1.21 18.62
N ALA A 179 6.18 0.64 18.16
CA ALA A 179 5.25 1.31 17.26
C ALA A 179 3.81 1.03 17.67
N GLU A 180 2.88 1.84 17.17
CA GLU A 180 1.44 1.65 17.33
C GLU A 180 0.81 1.20 16.00
N PRO A 181 -0.16 0.27 16.02
CA PRO A 181 -0.91 -0.09 14.82
C PRO A 181 -1.91 1.01 14.48
N VAL A 182 -1.78 1.58 13.28
CA VAL A 182 -2.74 2.53 12.72
C VAL A 182 -3.04 2.13 11.29
N SER A 183 -4.26 1.66 11.03
CA SER A 183 -4.67 1.22 9.70
C SER A 183 -4.47 2.32 8.65
N ASN A 184 -4.12 1.94 7.43
CA ASN A 184 -4.11 2.88 6.29
C ASN A 184 -5.51 3.40 5.96
N GLY A 185 -6.54 2.78 6.49
CA GLY A 185 -7.93 3.14 6.28
C GLY A 185 -8.41 2.93 4.84
N ILE A 186 -9.71 2.89 4.66
CA ILE A 186 -10.37 2.81 3.37
C ILE A 186 -11.68 3.61 3.39
N ASP A 187 -11.96 4.35 2.33
CA ASP A 187 -13.29 4.86 2.04
C ASP A 187 -14.10 3.74 1.40
N SER A 188 -14.81 2.98 2.23
CA SER A 188 -15.51 1.77 1.80
C SER A 188 -16.75 2.05 0.97
N GLU A 189 -17.39 3.21 1.17
CA GLU A 189 -18.69 3.52 0.56
C GLU A 189 -18.61 3.57 -0.98
N ARG A 190 -17.58 4.20 -1.54
CA ARG A 190 -17.40 4.30 -2.98
C ARG A 190 -17.30 2.93 -3.69
N TYR A 191 -16.66 1.95 -3.04
CA TYR A 191 -16.53 0.58 -3.58
C TYR A 191 -17.82 -0.18 -3.47
N TRP A 192 -18.55 0.05 -2.39
CA TRP A 192 -19.86 -0.55 -2.20
C TRP A 192 -20.88 -0.06 -3.24
N GLN A 193 -20.96 1.25 -3.46
CA GLN A 193 -21.82 1.84 -4.46
C GLN A 193 -21.53 1.29 -5.87
N ALA A 194 -20.24 1.13 -6.23
CA ALA A 194 -19.84 0.52 -7.48
C ALA A 194 -20.29 -0.95 -7.57
N ALA A 195 -20.25 -1.69 -6.47
CA ALA A 195 -20.71 -3.08 -6.42
C ALA A 195 -22.25 -3.19 -6.56
N GLU A 196 -23.00 -2.28 -5.93
CA GLU A 196 -24.46 -2.21 -6.08
C GLU A 196 -24.88 -1.88 -7.53
N GLN A 197 -24.17 -0.93 -8.16
CA GLN A 197 -24.40 -0.58 -9.57
C GLN A 197 -24.10 -1.78 -10.49
N ALA A 198 -23.00 -2.49 -10.27
CA ALA A 198 -22.66 -3.68 -11.04
C ALA A 198 -23.66 -4.83 -10.83
N ALA A 199 -24.23 -4.96 -9.63
CA ALA A 199 -25.24 -5.97 -9.32
C ALA A 199 -26.55 -5.76 -10.09
N ALA A 200 -26.87 -4.53 -10.53
CA ALA A 200 -28.03 -4.23 -11.37
C ALA A 200 -27.89 -4.79 -12.82
N SER A 201 -26.65 -5.07 -13.26
CA SER A 201 -26.33 -5.68 -14.55
C SER A 201 -25.23 -6.72 -14.37
N PRO A 202 -25.56 -7.90 -13.80
CA PRO A 202 -24.55 -8.89 -13.45
C PRO A 202 -23.82 -9.40 -14.69
N ALA A 203 -22.49 -9.60 -14.54
CA ALA A 203 -21.68 -10.21 -15.58
C ALA A 203 -22.19 -11.62 -15.90
N ALA A 204 -22.16 -11.99 -17.18
CA ALA A 204 -22.57 -13.31 -17.62
C ALA A 204 -21.66 -14.42 -17.07
N ASP A 205 -20.37 -14.13 -16.94
CA ASP A 205 -19.36 -15.09 -16.49
C ASP A 205 -18.80 -14.69 -15.12
N PRO A 206 -18.64 -15.62 -14.18
CA PRO A 206 -18.00 -15.34 -12.90
C PRO A 206 -16.53 -14.92 -13.11
N THR A 207 -16.09 -13.90 -12.37
CA THR A 207 -14.76 -13.31 -12.56
C THR A 207 -13.93 -13.36 -11.28
N ILE A 208 -12.72 -13.93 -11.40
CA ILE A 208 -11.67 -13.82 -10.37
C ILE A 208 -10.86 -12.56 -10.67
N LEU A 209 -10.73 -11.68 -9.72
CA LEU A 209 -10.02 -10.42 -9.87
C LEU A 209 -8.70 -10.43 -9.06
N PHE A 210 -7.63 -10.00 -9.69
CA PHE A 210 -6.40 -9.56 -9.04
C PHE A 210 -6.17 -8.08 -9.36
N VAL A 211 -5.75 -7.31 -8.37
CA VAL A 211 -5.32 -5.91 -8.52
C VAL A 211 -3.96 -5.72 -7.85
N GLY A 212 -2.99 -5.18 -8.59
CA GLY A 212 -1.68 -4.89 -8.03
C GLY A 212 -0.57 -4.78 -9.06
N ARG A 213 0.64 -4.44 -8.60
CA ARG A 213 1.83 -4.47 -9.45
C ARG A 213 2.16 -5.93 -9.83
N LEU A 214 2.65 -6.13 -11.05
CA LEU A 214 3.04 -7.46 -11.52
C LEU A 214 4.53 -7.69 -11.22
N ASP A 215 4.81 -7.86 -9.92
CA ASP A 215 6.16 -8.07 -9.37
C ASP A 215 6.29 -9.47 -8.75
N PRO A 216 7.50 -9.99 -8.58
CA PRO A 216 7.71 -11.37 -8.09
C PRO A 216 7.05 -11.68 -6.74
N GLU A 217 7.02 -10.71 -5.82
CA GLU A 217 6.43 -10.87 -4.49
C GLU A 217 4.89 -10.95 -4.51
N LYS A 218 4.26 -10.56 -5.63
CA LYS A 218 2.80 -10.67 -5.81
C LYS A 218 2.34 -12.06 -6.26
N ARG A 219 3.26 -12.94 -6.70
CA ARG A 219 3.01 -14.35 -6.98
C ARG A 219 1.83 -14.58 -7.94
N VAL A 220 1.62 -13.69 -8.92
CA VAL A 220 0.52 -13.79 -9.89
C VAL A 220 0.64 -15.05 -10.76
N ASP A 221 1.83 -15.59 -10.91
CA ASP A 221 2.10 -16.88 -11.56
C ASP A 221 1.38 -18.05 -10.84
N GLU A 222 1.30 -18.02 -9.49
CA GLU A 222 0.53 -19.03 -8.73
C GLU A 222 -0.96 -18.94 -9.04
N LEU A 223 -1.49 -17.71 -9.12
CA LEU A 223 -2.89 -17.49 -9.48
C LEU A 223 -3.23 -18.02 -10.88
N ILE A 224 -2.39 -17.74 -11.88
CA ILE A 224 -2.59 -18.24 -13.26
C ILE A 224 -2.53 -19.77 -13.29
N LYS A 225 -1.55 -20.38 -12.61
CA LYS A 225 -1.42 -21.84 -12.48
C LYS A 225 -2.63 -22.49 -11.78
N ALA A 226 -3.14 -21.86 -10.74
CA ALA A 226 -4.33 -22.33 -10.03
C ALA A 226 -5.59 -22.19 -10.90
N TYR A 227 -5.73 -21.05 -11.58
CA TYR A 227 -6.82 -20.79 -12.52
C TYR A 227 -6.85 -21.83 -13.67
N ALA A 228 -5.70 -22.22 -14.19
CA ALA A 228 -5.58 -23.24 -15.23
C ALA A 228 -6.11 -24.62 -14.79
N ARG A 229 -6.19 -24.89 -13.48
CA ARG A 229 -6.78 -26.12 -12.93
C ARG A 229 -8.31 -26.08 -12.78
N LEU A 230 -8.92 -24.90 -12.93
CA LEU A 230 -10.39 -24.80 -12.88
C LEU A 230 -11.02 -25.40 -14.13
N PRO A 231 -12.11 -26.19 -13.97
CA PRO A 231 -12.81 -26.75 -15.11
C PRO A 231 -13.30 -25.66 -16.07
N ARG A 232 -13.05 -25.80 -17.36
CA ARG A 232 -13.53 -24.84 -18.38
C ARG A 232 -15.04 -24.66 -18.36
N ALA A 233 -15.79 -25.73 -18.02
CA ALA A 233 -17.25 -25.71 -17.91
C ALA A 233 -17.80 -24.71 -16.89
N VAL A 234 -16.98 -24.24 -15.93
CA VAL A 234 -17.37 -23.20 -14.96
C VAL A 234 -17.54 -21.84 -15.63
N GLY A 235 -16.95 -21.63 -16.81
CA GLY A 235 -17.02 -20.37 -17.56
C GLY A 235 -16.32 -19.19 -16.90
N ALA A 236 -15.54 -19.41 -15.83
CA ALA A 236 -14.88 -18.34 -15.10
C ALA A 236 -13.82 -17.61 -15.94
N ARG A 237 -13.70 -16.30 -15.72
CA ARG A 237 -12.61 -15.45 -16.24
C ARG A 237 -11.63 -15.05 -15.15
N LEU A 238 -10.37 -14.87 -15.50
CA LEU A 238 -9.38 -14.24 -14.64
C LEU A 238 -9.07 -12.86 -15.18
N GLU A 239 -9.31 -11.84 -14.37
CA GLU A 239 -8.98 -10.46 -14.70
C GLU A 239 -7.82 -9.98 -13.83
N ILE A 240 -6.76 -9.47 -14.48
CA ILE A 240 -5.54 -8.97 -13.86
C ILE A 240 -5.43 -7.47 -14.15
N VAL A 241 -5.64 -6.65 -13.12
CA VAL A 241 -5.51 -5.19 -13.20
C VAL A 241 -4.19 -4.77 -12.58
N GLY A 242 -3.38 -4.09 -13.37
CA GLY A 242 -2.07 -3.61 -13.00
C GLY A 242 -1.01 -3.92 -14.04
N ASP A 243 0.21 -3.47 -13.76
CA ASP A 243 1.35 -3.61 -14.67
C ASP A 243 2.63 -3.83 -13.87
N GLY A 244 3.67 -4.34 -14.52
CA GLY A 244 4.97 -4.57 -13.90
C GLY A 244 5.89 -5.43 -14.76
N ASP A 245 7.13 -5.61 -14.30
CA ASP A 245 8.18 -6.26 -15.07
C ASP A 245 7.87 -7.74 -15.36
N GLN A 246 7.02 -8.39 -14.59
CA GLN A 246 6.61 -9.79 -14.78
C GLN A 246 5.52 -9.96 -15.86
N ARG A 247 4.87 -8.89 -16.32
CA ARG A 247 3.75 -9.00 -17.27
C ARG A 247 4.06 -9.86 -18.50
N PRO A 248 5.18 -9.68 -19.23
CA PRO A 248 5.45 -10.49 -20.43
C PRO A 248 5.63 -11.98 -20.12
N MET A 249 6.13 -12.31 -18.94
CA MET A 249 6.27 -13.70 -18.49
C MET A 249 4.91 -14.29 -18.12
N LEU A 250 4.06 -13.53 -17.43
CA LEU A 250 2.73 -13.97 -17.00
C LEU A 250 1.78 -14.17 -18.20
N GLU A 251 1.85 -13.30 -19.20
CA GLU A 251 1.09 -13.46 -20.46
C GLU A 251 1.50 -14.74 -21.20
N ARG A 252 2.81 -15.01 -21.31
CA ARG A 252 3.31 -16.27 -21.86
C ARG A 252 2.85 -17.47 -21.06
N LEU A 253 2.93 -17.41 -19.73
CA LEU A 253 2.47 -18.49 -18.86
C LEU A 253 1.00 -18.82 -19.07
N ALA A 254 0.14 -17.82 -19.27
CA ALA A 254 -1.27 -18.03 -19.55
C ALA A 254 -1.49 -18.76 -20.89
N VAL A 255 -0.70 -18.44 -21.91
CA VAL A 255 -0.72 -19.14 -23.21
C VAL A 255 -0.21 -20.58 -23.07
N ASP A 256 0.92 -20.79 -22.40
CA ASP A 256 1.54 -22.11 -22.21
C ASP A 256 0.62 -23.07 -21.42
N LEU A 257 -0.24 -22.53 -20.56
CA LEU A 257 -1.23 -23.30 -19.79
C LEU A 257 -2.60 -23.42 -20.48
N ASP A 258 -2.73 -22.99 -21.74
CA ASP A 258 -3.97 -23.03 -22.53
C ASP A 258 -5.16 -22.31 -21.88
N VAL A 259 -4.90 -21.16 -21.24
CA VAL A 259 -5.92 -20.29 -20.62
C VAL A 259 -5.85 -18.83 -21.09
N GLY A 260 -5.00 -18.53 -22.07
CA GLY A 260 -4.80 -17.17 -22.55
C GLY A 260 -6.05 -16.49 -23.10
N ASP A 261 -7.03 -17.28 -23.60
CA ASP A 261 -8.34 -16.81 -24.06
C ASP A 261 -9.28 -16.33 -22.95
N ARG A 262 -9.00 -16.70 -21.68
CA ARG A 262 -9.85 -16.41 -20.51
C ARG A 262 -9.11 -15.60 -19.44
N VAL A 263 -7.84 -15.26 -19.65
CA VAL A 263 -7.05 -14.39 -18.78
C VAL A 263 -6.91 -13.02 -19.42
N VAL A 264 -7.46 -12.00 -18.77
CA VAL A 264 -7.48 -10.63 -19.30
C VAL A 264 -6.51 -9.75 -18.52
N PHE A 265 -5.45 -9.29 -19.17
CA PHE A 265 -4.50 -8.32 -18.61
C PHE A 265 -4.94 -6.90 -18.99
N ARG A 266 -5.55 -6.18 -18.05
CA ARG A 266 -6.06 -4.81 -18.27
C ARG A 266 -4.96 -3.74 -18.29
N GLY A 267 -3.78 -4.06 -17.75
CA GLY A 267 -2.78 -3.03 -17.51
C GLY A 267 -3.23 -2.06 -16.41
N ARG A 268 -2.70 -0.85 -16.47
CA ARG A 268 -3.10 0.23 -15.55
C ARG A 268 -4.43 0.81 -16.03
N VAL A 269 -5.37 0.91 -15.13
CA VAL A 269 -6.70 1.47 -15.37
C VAL A 269 -6.93 2.76 -14.56
N GLY A 270 -7.92 3.55 -14.96
CA GLY A 270 -8.39 4.69 -14.19
C GLY A 270 -9.21 4.29 -12.96
N ASP A 271 -9.53 5.28 -12.11
CA ASP A 271 -10.27 5.03 -10.87
C ASP A 271 -11.67 4.43 -11.14
N ASP A 272 -12.38 4.92 -12.15
CA ASP A 272 -13.73 4.43 -12.49
C ASP A 272 -13.69 3.00 -13.01
N ASP A 273 -12.76 2.67 -13.91
CA ASP A 273 -12.55 1.32 -14.41
C ASP A 273 -12.15 0.34 -13.29
N LEU A 274 -11.36 0.83 -12.31
CA LEU A 274 -10.97 0.04 -11.15
C LEU A 274 -12.16 -0.27 -10.24
N LEU A 275 -13.01 0.73 -9.98
CA LEU A 275 -14.26 0.54 -9.22
C LEU A 275 -15.19 -0.46 -9.92
N GLU A 276 -15.33 -0.33 -11.24
CA GLU A 276 -16.11 -1.27 -12.04
C GLU A 276 -15.54 -2.70 -11.97
N ALA A 277 -14.20 -2.86 -12.04
CA ALA A 277 -13.56 -4.17 -11.92
C ALA A 277 -13.85 -4.83 -10.57
N TYR A 278 -13.76 -4.08 -9.46
CA TYR A 278 -14.20 -4.59 -8.16
C TYR A 278 -15.68 -4.91 -8.15
N GLY A 279 -16.53 -4.02 -8.67
CA GLY A 279 -17.97 -4.18 -8.67
C GLY A 279 -18.42 -5.47 -9.37
N ARG A 280 -17.91 -5.75 -10.57
CA ARG A 280 -18.32 -6.92 -11.38
C ARG A 280 -17.63 -8.23 -10.98
N SER A 281 -16.54 -8.19 -10.18
CA SER A 281 -15.85 -9.43 -9.79
C SER A 281 -16.69 -10.29 -8.85
N SER A 282 -16.51 -11.61 -8.93
CA SER A 282 -17.14 -12.58 -8.03
C SER A 282 -16.26 -12.88 -6.82
N VAL A 283 -14.94 -12.98 -7.05
CA VAL A 283 -13.95 -13.33 -6.04
C VAL A 283 -12.71 -12.46 -6.25
N PHE A 284 -12.14 -11.99 -5.17
CA PHE A 284 -10.83 -11.33 -5.19
C PHE A 284 -9.73 -12.30 -4.76
N CYS A 285 -8.60 -12.32 -5.48
CA CYS A 285 -7.45 -13.14 -5.11
C CYS A 285 -6.21 -12.28 -4.88
N MET A 286 -5.58 -12.44 -3.71
CA MET A 286 -4.32 -11.81 -3.34
C MET A 286 -3.25 -12.87 -3.01
N PRO A 287 -2.48 -13.34 -3.98
CA PRO A 287 -1.43 -14.33 -3.75
C PRO A 287 -0.13 -13.73 -3.23
N GLY A 288 -0.06 -12.42 -3.04
CA GLY A 288 1.13 -11.70 -2.59
C GLY A 288 1.61 -12.12 -1.21
N ILE A 289 2.93 -12.26 -1.06
CA ILE A 289 3.57 -12.74 0.19
C ILE A 289 4.25 -11.62 0.99
N ALA A 290 4.17 -10.37 0.56
CA ALA A 290 4.88 -9.24 1.16
C ALA A 290 3.94 -8.04 1.39
N GLU A 291 2.84 -8.27 2.11
CA GLU A 291 1.83 -7.25 2.43
C GLU A 291 1.92 -6.85 3.91
N LEU A 292 2.15 -5.56 4.19
CA LEU A 292 2.03 -5.01 5.54
C LEU A 292 0.58 -4.68 5.91
N GLN A 293 -0.19 -4.23 4.91
CA GLN A 293 -1.65 -4.16 4.87
C GLN A 293 -2.03 -4.00 3.40
N SER A 294 -2.76 -4.95 2.85
CA SER A 294 -3.14 -4.92 1.45
C SER A 294 -4.31 -3.96 1.22
N ILE A 295 -4.04 -2.74 0.74
CA ILE A 295 -5.08 -1.73 0.44
C ILE A 295 -6.06 -2.29 -0.60
N VAL A 296 -5.56 -2.95 -1.65
CA VAL A 296 -6.40 -3.54 -2.70
C VAL A 296 -7.29 -4.69 -2.19
N THR A 297 -6.86 -5.38 -1.12
CA THR A 297 -7.72 -6.36 -0.42
C THR A 297 -8.83 -5.64 0.36
N LEU A 298 -8.52 -4.54 1.03
CA LEU A 298 -9.54 -3.71 1.70
C LEU A 298 -10.54 -3.14 0.69
N GLU A 299 -10.08 -2.74 -0.50
CA GLU A 299 -10.93 -2.27 -1.61
C GLU A 299 -11.91 -3.36 -2.08
N ALA A 300 -11.40 -4.58 -2.31
CA ALA A 300 -12.23 -5.73 -2.67
C ALA A 300 -13.25 -6.09 -1.57
N MET A 301 -12.83 -6.09 -0.30
CA MET A 301 -13.70 -6.33 0.85
C MET A 301 -14.76 -5.25 0.98
N SER A 302 -14.42 -3.98 0.69
CA SER A 302 -15.37 -2.86 0.66
C SER A 302 -16.43 -3.04 -0.43
N ALA A 303 -16.07 -3.62 -1.58
CA ALA A 303 -16.99 -4.00 -2.63
C ALA A 303 -17.77 -5.29 -2.31
N GLY A 304 -17.71 -5.81 -1.10
CA GLY A 304 -18.42 -7.01 -0.67
C GLY A 304 -17.93 -8.28 -1.35
N LYS A 305 -16.62 -8.38 -1.67
CA LYS A 305 -16.08 -9.58 -2.32
C LYS A 305 -15.49 -10.54 -1.30
N PRO A 306 -15.72 -11.86 -1.46
CA PRO A 306 -14.95 -12.87 -0.74
C PRO A 306 -13.50 -12.84 -1.23
N VAL A 307 -12.57 -13.19 -0.35
CA VAL A 307 -11.14 -13.09 -0.63
C VAL A 307 -10.46 -14.44 -0.52
N VAL A 308 -9.68 -14.84 -1.54
CA VAL A 308 -8.69 -15.91 -1.42
C VAL A 308 -7.31 -15.26 -1.35
N ALA A 309 -6.58 -15.50 -0.27
CA ALA A 309 -5.29 -14.85 -0.06
C ALA A 309 -4.21 -15.81 0.41
N ALA A 310 -2.95 -15.45 0.15
CA ALA A 310 -1.81 -16.17 0.70
C ALA A 310 -1.81 -16.09 2.23
N ASN A 311 -1.54 -17.20 2.92
CA ASN A 311 -1.32 -17.22 4.37
C ASN A 311 0.08 -16.65 4.67
N ALA A 312 0.24 -15.35 4.47
CA ALA A 312 1.50 -14.66 4.60
C ALA A 312 1.34 -13.24 5.15
N MET A 313 2.30 -12.81 5.96
CA MET A 313 2.44 -11.47 6.52
C MET A 313 1.15 -10.95 7.16
N ALA A 314 0.58 -9.84 6.65
CA ALA A 314 -0.61 -9.23 7.23
C ALA A 314 -1.94 -9.69 6.60
N LEU A 315 -1.92 -10.55 5.58
CA LEU A 315 -3.16 -11.03 4.95
C LEU A 315 -4.07 -11.82 5.92
N PRO A 316 -3.55 -12.66 6.85
CA PRO A 316 -4.38 -13.30 7.88
C PRO A 316 -5.11 -12.31 8.82
N HIS A 317 -4.69 -11.06 8.88
CA HIS A 317 -5.40 -10.02 9.62
C HIS A 317 -6.70 -9.59 8.93
N LEU A 318 -6.77 -9.70 7.62
CA LEU A 318 -7.92 -9.31 6.80
C LEU A 318 -8.79 -10.49 6.40
N VAL A 319 -8.19 -11.67 6.18
CA VAL A 319 -8.88 -12.85 5.64
C VAL A 319 -8.94 -13.93 6.71
N HIS A 320 -10.17 -14.24 7.12
CA HIS A 320 -10.46 -15.27 8.11
C HIS A 320 -11.07 -16.49 7.39
N SER A 321 -10.31 -17.59 7.32
CA SER A 321 -10.71 -18.80 6.60
C SER A 321 -12.07 -19.34 7.05
N GLY A 322 -12.96 -19.56 6.09
CA GLY A 322 -14.33 -20.01 6.32
C GLY A 322 -15.34 -18.89 6.65
N HIS A 323 -14.87 -17.67 6.90
CA HIS A 323 -15.72 -16.54 7.27
C HIS A 323 -15.91 -15.56 6.11
N ASN A 324 -14.86 -14.82 5.72
CA ASN A 324 -14.92 -13.88 4.59
C ASN A 324 -14.10 -14.32 3.37
N GLY A 325 -13.63 -15.56 3.37
CA GLY A 325 -12.82 -16.14 2.31
C GLY A 325 -11.95 -17.28 2.82
N TRP A 326 -10.81 -17.51 2.17
CA TRP A 326 -9.83 -18.49 2.58
C TRP A 326 -8.40 -18.02 2.45
N LEU A 327 -7.58 -18.47 3.38
CA LEU A 327 -6.13 -18.43 3.24
C LEU A 327 -5.66 -19.74 2.59
N TYR A 328 -4.60 -19.66 1.78
CA TYR A 328 -3.91 -20.82 1.22
C TYR A 328 -2.41 -20.74 1.52
N THR A 329 -1.74 -21.87 1.57
CA THR A 329 -0.30 -21.97 1.79
C THR A 329 0.45 -21.49 0.54
N PRO A 330 1.29 -20.44 0.59
CA PRO A 330 2.06 -19.97 -0.57
C PRO A 330 2.83 -21.12 -1.24
N GLY A 331 2.67 -21.25 -2.57
CA GLY A 331 3.24 -22.36 -3.35
C GLY A 331 2.31 -23.55 -3.52
N ASP A 332 1.25 -23.72 -2.72
CA ASP A 332 0.25 -24.77 -2.92
C ASP A 332 -0.82 -24.34 -3.93
N ILE A 333 -0.48 -24.61 -5.20
CA ILE A 333 -1.36 -24.31 -6.35
C ILE A 333 -2.66 -25.13 -6.29
N GLY A 334 -2.61 -26.34 -5.69
CA GLY A 334 -3.77 -27.22 -5.53
C GLY A 334 -4.77 -26.64 -4.55
N GLU A 335 -4.30 -26.21 -3.38
CA GLU A 335 -5.14 -25.56 -2.36
C GLU A 335 -5.74 -24.26 -2.93
N LEU A 336 -4.94 -23.41 -3.60
CA LEU A 336 -5.43 -22.18 -4.21
C LEU A 336 -6.53 -22.46 -5.23
N ALA A 337 -6.34 -23.43 -6.13
CA ALA A 337 -7.36 -23.83 -7.11
C ALA A 337 -8.66 -24.33 -6.45
N LEU A 338 -8.54 -25.16 -5.39
CA LEU A 338 -9.68 -25.66 -4.64
C LEU A 338 -10.49 -24.52 -4.01
N ARG A 339 -9.82 -23.53 -3.37
CA ARG A 339 -10.47 -22.39 -2.72
C ARG A 339 -11.17 -21.48 -3.74
N LEU A 340 -10.53 -21.20 -4.87
CA LEU A 340 -11.12 -20.44 -5.96
C LEU A 340 -12.32 -21.18 -6.55
N SER A 341 -12.21 -22.49 -6.81
CA SER A 341 -13.29 -23.31 -7.35
C SER A 341 -14.53 -23.29 -6.44
N ALA A 342 -14.33 -23.45 -5.13
CA ALA A 342 -15.42 -23.46 -4.15
C ALA A 342 -16.25 -22.15 -4.17
N LEU A 343 -15.61 -20.99 -4.37
CA LEU A 343 -16.30 -19.71 -4.45
C LEU A 343 -16.98 -19.53 -5.82
N ILE A 344 -16.25 -19.79 -6.90
CA ILE A 344 -16.75 -19.55 -8.26
C ILE A 344 -17.98 -20.41 -8.60
N THR A 345 -18.11 -21.59 -7.98
CA THR A 345 -19.24 -22.50 -8.21
C THR A 345 -20.42 -22.31 -7.25
N ASP A 346 -20.25 -21.46 -6.20
CA ASP A 346 -21.30 -21.19 -5.21
C ASP A 346 -21.52 -19.67 -5.03
N PRO A 347 -22.41 -19.05 -5.82
CA PRO A 347 -22.73 -17.62 -5.70
C PRO A 347 -23.33 -17.23 -4.35
N ASP A 348 -24.03 -18.15 -3.66
CA ASP A 348 -24.58 -17.89 -2.34
C ASP A 348 -23.50 -17.80 -1.29
N LEU A 349 -22.49 -18.68 -1.38
CA LEU A 349 -21.32 -18.63 -0.53
C LEU A 349 -20.53 -17.32 -0.78
N CYS A 350 -20.37 -16.91 -2.03
CA CYS A 350 -19.74 -15.62 -2.38
C CYS A 350 -20.47 -14.46 -1.70
N ARG A 351 -21.79 -14.39 -1.77
CA ARG A 351 -22.58 -13.31 -1.14
C ARG A 351 -22.43 -13.30 0.37
N ARG A 352 -22.54 -14.47 1.03
CA ARG A 352 -22.37 -14.57 2.49
C ARG A 352 -20.99 -14.11 2.93
N MET A 353 -19.93 -14.64 2.32
CA MET A 353 -18.55 -14.28 2.66
C MET A 353 -18.22 -12.83 2.32
N GLY A 354 -18.78 -12.30 1.23
CA GLY A 354 -18.69 -10.89 0.86
C GLY A 354 -19.35 -9.96 1.90
N GLY A 355 -20.47 -10.36 2.47
CA GLY A 355 -21.12 -9.66 3.59
C GLY A 355 -20.17 -9.54 4.80
N HIS A 356 -19.55 -10.66 5.19
CA HIS A 356 -18.56 -10.66 6.28
C HIS A 356 -17.29 -9.86 5.95
N SER A 357 -16.88 -9.80 4.67
CA SER A 357 -15.79 -8.90 4.24
C SER A 357 -16.11 -7.45 4.59
N ARG A 358 -17.36 -6.99 4.34
CA ARG A 358 -17.80 -5.63 4.70
C ARG A 358 -17.80 -5.38 6.20
N GLU A 359 -18.23 -6.34 7.00
CA GLU A 359 -18.18 -6.22 8.47
C GLU A 359 -16.76 -6.03 9.00
N ILE A 360 -15.80 -6.78 8.43
CA ILE A 360 -14.40 -6.66 8.81
C ILE A 360 -13.83 -5.31 8.37
N VAL A 361 -14.09 -4.90 7.13
CA VAL A 361 -13.52 -3.65 6.59
C VAL A 361 -14.05 -2.40 7.26
N ALA A 362 -15.24 -2.44 7.88
CA ALA A 362 -15.80 -1.33 8.65
C ALA A 362 -14.87 -0.87 9.79
N ARG A 363 -14.01 -1.75 10.30
CA ARG A 363 -13.00 -1.42 11.32
C ARG A 363 -11.79 -0.66 10.75
N HIS A 364 -11.71 -0.54 9.44
CA HIS A 364 -10.64 0.12 8.72
C HIS A 364 -11.12 1.42 8.06
N ASP A 365 -12.10 2.10 8.67
CA ASP A 365 -12.62 3.37 8.19
C ASP A 365 -11.52 4.42 8.09
N PHE A 366 -11.53 5.19 7.00
CA PHE A 366 -10.51 6.20 6.76
C PHE A 366 -10.69 7.43 7.65
N GLY A 367 -11.91 7.79 8.02
CA GLY A 367 -12.17 8.86 8.98
C GLY A 367 -11.55 8.56 10.34
N ALA A 368 -11.76 7.33 10.85
CA ALA A 368 -11.12 6.88 12.09
C ALA A 368 -9.58 6.89 12.01
N THR A 369 -9.02 6.59 10.83
CA THR A 369 -7.57 6.71 10.59
C THR A 369 -7.11 8.17 10.70
N LEU A 370 -7.83 9.12 10.10
CA LEU A 370 -7.52 10.55 10.18
C LEU A 370 -7.58 11.04 11.63
N ASP A 371 -8.66 10.73 12.33
CA ASP A 371 -8.86 11.12 13.75
C ASP A 371 -7.69 10.60 14.61
N ARG A 372 -7.23 9.36 14.36
CA ARG A 372 -6.09 8.80 15.09
C ARG A 372 -4.80 9.56 14.80
N PHE A 373 -4.51 9.92 13.56
CA PHE A 373 -3.33 10.71 13.23
C PHE A 373 -3.39 12.12 13.81
N GLU A 374 -4.55 12.77 13.82
CA GLU A 374 -4.74 14.07 14.49
C GLU A 374 -4.46 13.98 16.00
N GLN A 375 -4.99 12.94 16.67
CA GLN A 375 -4.69 12.69 18.09
C GLN A 375 -3.18 12.50 18.31
N ILE A 376 -2.50 11.73 17.44
CA ILE A 376 -1.06 11.54 17.51
C ILE A 376 -0.32 12.87 17.36
N TYR A 377 -0.70 13.72 16.39
CA TYR A 377 -0.04 15.01 16.19
C TYR A 377 -0.25 15.95 17.37
N HIS A 378 -1.42 15.99 17.94
CA HIS A 378 -1.68 16.76 19.17
C HIS A 378 -0.86 16.22 20.35
N GLN A 379 -0.78 14.90 20.51
CA GLN A 379 -0.02 14.26 21.59
C GLN A 379 1.47 14.59 21.50
N VAL A 380 2.09 14.49 20.32
CA VAL A 380 3.52 14.78 20.15
C VAL A 380 3.81 16.28 20.22
N GLY A 381 2.92 17.12 19.67
CA GLY A 381 3.02 18.58 19.74
C GLY A 381 2.94 19.15 21.16
N SER A 382 2.14 18.51 22.05
CA SER A 382 2.03 18.93 23.44
C SER A 382 3.22 18.54 24.33
N ARG A 383 4.01 17.53 23.91
CA ARG A 383 5.20 17.07 24.64
C ARG A 383 6.46 17.91 24.37
N THR A 384 6.43 18.81 23.39
CA THR A 384 7.55 19.70 23.10
C THR A 384 7.73 20.69 24.28
N PRO A 385 8.92 20.76 24.93
CA PRO A 385 9.12 21.68 26.05
C PRO A 385 8.89 23.13 25.63
N VAL A 386 8.15 23.86 26.46
CA VAL A 386 7.82 25.30 26.31
C VAL A 386 9.06 26.21 26.22
N LEU A 387 10.27 25.67 26.40
CA LEU A 387 11.53 26.40 26.50
C LEU A 387 12.02 27.06 25.20
N LEU A 388 11.38 26.87 24.05
CA LEU A 388 11.77 27.43 22.75
C LEU A 388 10.73 28.40 22.14
N ARG A 389 9.63 28.73 22.82
CA ARG A 389 8.66 29.72 22.33
C ARG A 389 8.93 31.17 22.80
N ALA A 390 9.97 31.38 23.57
CA ALA A 390 10.37 32.70 24.09
C ALA A 390 11.80 33.04 23.65
N ALA A 391 12.04 33.23 22.36
CA ALA A 391 13.23 33.89 21.81
C ALA A 391 12.88 34.54 20.46
#